data_8dcb9a10a36afb72a130f9ecd0279fa0
#
_entry.id   8dcb9a10a36afb72a130f9ecd0279fa0
#
_cell.length_a   1.000
_cell.length_b   1.000
_cell.length_c   1.000
_cell.angle_alpha   90.00
_cell.angle_beta   90.00
_cell.angle_gamma   90.00
#
_symmetry.space_group_name_H-M   'P 1'
#
loop_
_entity.id
_entity.type
_entity.pdbx_description
1 polymer ?
#
loop_
_entity_poly.entity_id
_entity_poly.type
_entity_poly.pdbx_seq_one_letter_code
_entity_poly.pdbx_strand_id
1 'polypeptide(L)'
;MARIIFTLLVLVALPLPGNTAAAADEKASRTLRLVAYNIKHGRGMDGKVDLERIAAVLRELKPDLVALQEVDNKCARSGTVDEAEALGKLLGMEHRFGKFMDFQGGEYGLAVLSRFPITDSMRHPLAPGAEPRCALEIVIHPNGDKSPLSFVSIHNDWTKEAFRVAQVNDLIKGLGERNHPVVLAGDFNARPGDKSLKLLEAAKFAFIDKKGAKTFPSPEPRVEIDYFMTRGMTFKTPPLCTVHDERMASDHRPIATALPLPLEDK
;
A
#
# COMPACT_ATOMS: atom_id res chain seq x y z
N MET A 1 48.31 -79.62 -8.00
CA MET A 1 47.97 -78.64 -6.96
C MET A 1 48.14 -77.22 -7.56
N ALA A 2 47.05 -76.57 -7.98
CA ALA A 2 47.10 -75.28 -8.58
C ALA A 2 46.78 -74.22 -7.49
N ARG A 3 47.69 -73.31 -7.26
CA ARG A 3 47.50 -72.15 -6.34
C ARG A 3 46.80 -70.99 -7.12
N ILE A 4 45.60 -70.69 -6.70
CA ILE A 4 44.83 -69.51 -7.18
C ILE A 4 45.27 -68.29 -6.33
N ILE A 5 45.89 -67.31 -6.99
CA ILE A 5 46.23 -66.04 -6.38
C ILE A 5 45.03 -65.07 -6.58
N PHE A 6 44.38 -64.70 -5.48
CA PHE A 6 43.35 -63.64 -5.50
C PHE A 6 44.01 -62.24 -5.42
N THR A 7 43.92 -61.48 -6.46
CA THR A 7 44.38 -60.11 -6.46
C THR A 7 43.22 -59.22 -5.96
N LEU A 8 43.40 -58.63 -4.80
CA LEU A 8 42.46 -57.71 -4.20
C LEU A 8 42.59 -56.31 -4.88
N LEU A 9 41.57 -55.91 -5.66
CA LEU A 9 41.52 -54.58 -6.28
C LEU A 9 40.96 -53.63 -5.24
N VAL A 10 41.78 -52.71 -4.71
CA VAL A 10 41.36 -51.62 -3.81
C VAL A 10 40.88 -50.46 -4.70
N LEU A 11 39.57 -50.24 -4.75
CA LEU A 11 38.97 -49.04 -5.36
C LEU A 11 39.17 -47.85 -4.42
N VAL A 12 40.08 -46.97 -4.75
CA VAL A 12 40.18 -45.64 -4.09
C VAL A 12 39.10 -44.72 -4.65
N ALA A 13 38.07 -44.47 -3.89
CA ALA A 13 37.06 -43.47 -4.22
C ALA A 13 37.63 -42.05 -3.98
N LEU A 14 37.89 -41.33 -5.05
CA LEU A 14 38.20 -39.90 -4.97
C LEU A 14 36.94 -39.11 -4.59
N PRO A 15 37.01 -38.19 -3.63
CA PRO A 15 35.86 -37.33 -3.33
C PRO A 15 35.61 -36.38 -4.51
N LEU A 16 34.38 -36.40 -5.01
CA LEU A 16 33.89 -35.38 -5.97
C LEU A 16 33.94 -34.02 -5.30
N PRO A 17 34.38 -32.95 -6.01
CA PRO A 17 34.35 -31.60 -5.47
C PRO A 17 32.88 -31.23 -5.20
N GLY A 18 32.55 -31.03 -3.93
CA GLY A 18 31.26 -30.53 -3.48
C GLY A 18 30.98 -29.20 -4.13
N ASN A 19 29.83 -29.11 -4.75
CA ASN A 19 29.34 -27.90 -5.41
C ASN A 19 28.94 -26.87 -4.32
N THR A 20 29.93 -26.10 -3.81
CA THR A 20 29.77 -25.06 -2.80
C THR A 20 29.29 -23.70 -3.41
N ALA A 21 28.93 -23.72 -4.69
CA ALA A 21 28.52 -22.49 -5.40
C ALA A 21 27.00 -22.18 -5.34
N ALA A 22 26.18 -23.04 -4.70
CA ALA A 22 24.72 -22.90 -4.72
C ALA A 22 24.10 -22.23 -3.47
N ALA A 23 24.89 -21.82 -2.48
CA ALA A 23 24.37 -21.27 -1.22
C ALA A 23 24.54 -19.74 -1.06
N ALA A 24 25.07 -19.05 -2.06
CA ALA A 24 25.40 -17.61 -1.93
C ALA A 24 24.43 -16.66 -2.65
N ASP A 25 23.42 -17.15 -3.38
CA ASP A 25 22.62 -16.27 -4.30
C ASP A 25 21.12 -16.20 -4.00
N GLU A 26 20.65 -16.64 -2.84
CA GLU A 26 19.22 -16.62 -2.48
C GLU A 26 18.90 -15.69 -1.29
N LYS A 27 19.56 -14.53 -1.23
CA LYS A 27 18.99 -13.37 -0.54
C LYS A 27 18.25 -12.53 -1.57
N ALA A 28 17.26 -13.12 -2.24
CA ALA A 28 16.30 -12.37 -3.02
C ALA A 28 15.79 -11.25 -2.10
N SER A 29 16.08 -9.99 -2.47
CA SER A 29 15.69 -8.85 -1.65
C SER A 29 14.17 -8.90 -1.48
N ARG A 30 13.71 -9.25 -0.27
CA ARG A 30 12.28 -9.25 0.03
C ARG A 30 11.78 -7.84 -0.22
N THR A 31 10.65 -7.73 -0.89
CA THR A 31 10.02 -6.43 -1.15
C THR A 31 8.68 -6.38 -0.46
N LEU A 32 8.32 -5.18 0.02
CA LEU A 32 7.00 -4.85 0.55
C LEU A 32 6.18 -4.21 -0.58
N ARG A 33 5.15 -4.90 -1.06
CA ARG A 33 4.29 -4.42 -2.14
C ARG A 33 3.14 -3.60 -1.59
N LEU A 34 3.03 -2.37 -2.04
CA LEU A 34 2.01 -1.41 -1.62
C LEU A 34 1.07 -1.10 -2.78
N VAL A 35 -0.21 -1.01 -2.48
CA VAL A 35 -1.23 -0.52 -3.42
C VAL A 35 -2.02 0.59 -2.75
N ALA A 36 -2.34 1.66 -3.50
CA ALA A 36 -3.35 2.65 -3.13
C ALA A 36 -4.43 2.68 -4.20
N TYR A 37 -5.69 2.66 -3.79
CA TYR A 37 -6.81 2.59 -4.70
C TYR A 37 -8.06 3.28 -4.14
N ASN A 38 -8.50 4.36 -4.77
CA ASN A 38 -9.83 4.90 -4.55
C ASN A 38 -10.84 3.97 -5.27
N ILE A 39 -11.65 3.25 -4.49
CA ILE A 39 -12.53 2.20 -5.01
C ILE A 39 -13.96 2.67 -5.30
N LYS A 40 -14.28 3.93 -5.03
CA LYS A 40 -15.62 4.49 -5.24
C LYS A 40 -16.72 3.56 -4.69
N HIS A 41 -16.61 3.16 -3.42
CA HIS A 41 -17.52 2.20 -2.77
C HIS A 41 -17.83 0.97 -3.67
N GLY A 42 -16.81 0.40 -4.30
CA GLY A 42 -16.95 -0.77 -5.20
C GLY A 42 -17.69 -0.49 -6.50
N ARG A 43 -18.09 0.77 -6.79
CA ARG A 43 -18.89 1.11 -7.96
C ARG A 43 -18.00 1.35 -9.18
N GLY A 44 -18.14 0.45 -10.17
CA GLY A 44 -17.44 0.57 -11.43
C GLY A 44 -18.01 1.63 -12.37
N MET A 45 -17.32 1.83 -13.50
CA MET A 45 -17.72 2.76 -14.57
C MET A 45 -19.01 2.32 -15.26
N ASP A 46 -19.43 1.07 -15.12
CA ASP A 46 -20.73 0.52 -15.53
C ASP A 46 -21.88 0.83 -14.53
N GLY A 47 -21.56 1.51 -13.44
CA GLY A 47 -22.51 1.88 -12.39
C GLY A 47 -22.85 0.77 -11.40
N LYS A 48 -22.29 -0.44 -11.54
CA LYS A 48 -22.54 -1.59 -10.66
C LYS A 48 -21.54 -1.60 -9.51
N VAL A 49 -22.04 -1.88 -8.31
CA VAL A 49 -21.19 -2.16 -7.13
C VAL A 49 -20.77 -3.64 -7.20
N ASP A 50 -19.45 -3.87 -7.21
CA ASP A 50 -18.86 -5.21 -7.36
C ASP A 50 -17.51 -5.31 -6.66
N LEU A 51 -17.51 -5.79 -5.41
CA LEU A 51 -16.31 -5.95 -4.60
C LEU A 51 -15.42 -7.12 -5.08
N GLU A 52 -16.00 -8.15 -5.74
CA GLU A 52 -15.16 -9.20 -6.34
C GLU A 52 -14.31 -8.66 -7.48
N ARG A 53 -14.83 -7.72 -8.25
CA ARG A 53 -14.06 -7.01 -9.28
C ARG A 53 -12.92 -6.21 -8.67
N ILE A 54 -13.15 -5.46 -7.58
CA ILE A 54 -12.10 -4.77 -6.84
C ILE A 54 -11.06 -5.78 -6.31
N ALA A 55 -11.52 -6.88 -5.70
CA ALA A 55 -10.62 -7.92 -5.19
C ALA A 55 -9.81 -8.60 -6.30
N ALA A 56 -10.36 -8.79 -7.50
CA ALA A 56 -9.64 -9.35 -8.64
C ALA A 56 -8.46 -8.45 -9.06
N VAL A 57 -8.69 -7.13 -9.17
CA VAL A 57 -7.64 -6.14 -9.45
C VAL A 57 -6.54 -6.19 -8.38
N LEU A 58 -6.91 -6.23 -7.11
CA LEU A 58 -5.95 -6.30 -6.01
C LEU A 58 -5.18 -7.63 -6.00
N ARG A 59 -5.81 -8.77 -6.32
CA ARG A 59 -5.13 -10.07 -6.43
C ARG A 59 -4.06 -10.07 -7.54
N GLU A 60 -4.31 -9.41 -8.66
CA GLU A 60 -3.34 -9.26 -9.75
C GLU A 60 -2.11 -8.48 -9.30
N LEU A 61 -2.30 -7.39 -8.54
CA LEU A 61 -1.23 -6.55 -8.01
C LEU A 61 -0.46 -7.20 -6.85
N LYS A 62 -1.01 -8.27 -6.22
CA LYS A 62 -0.40 -9.04 -5.13
C LYS A 62 0.14 -8.17 -3.99
N PRO A 63 -0.64 -7.25 -3.42
CA PRO A 63 -0.17 -6.35 -2.39
C PRO A 63 0.11 -7.06 -1.06
N ASP A 64 1.03 -6.49 -0.29
CA ASP A 64 1.21 -6.79 1.13
C ASP A 64 0.42 -5.80 2.00
N LEU A 65 0.29 -4.53 1.55
CA LEU A 65 -0.52 -3.49 2.16
C LEU A 65 -1.36 -2.77 1.09
N VAL A 66 -2.59 -2.43 1.46
CA VAL A 66 -3.50 -1.67 0.59
C VAL A 66 -4.09 -0.49 1.35
N ALA A 67 -3.98 0.72 0.78
CA ALA A 67 -4.71 1.91 1.21
C ALA A 67 -5.92 2.09 0.29
N LEU A 68 -7.11 2.04 0.86
CA LEU A 68 -8.37 2.19 0.13
C LEU A 68 -9.05 3.52 0.50
N GLN A 69 -9.55 4.21 -0.51
CA GLN A 69 -10.33 5.43 -0.36
C GLN A 69 -11.76 5.18 -0.86
N GLU A 70 -12.69 6.00 -0.37
CA GLU A 70 -14.11 5.89 -0.66
C GLU A 70 -14.72 4.54 -0.32
N VAL A 71 -14.47 4.09 0.89
CA VAL A 71 -14.96 2.81 1.42
C VAL A 71 -16.25 3.02 2.19
N ASP A 72 -17.25 2.23 1.90
CA ASP A 72 -18.52 2.18 2.66
C ASP A 72 -18.48 1.08 3.72
N ASN A 73 -19.01 1.40 4.90
CA ASN A 73 -19.33 0.43 5.93
C ASN A 73 -20.85 0.42 6.13
N LYS A 74 -21.51 -0.56 5.57
CA LYS A 74 -22.97 -0.79 5.67
C LYS A 74 -23.84 0.36 5.11
N CYS A 75 -23.34 1.15 4.17
CA CYS A 75 -24.15 2.15 3.48
C CYS A 75 -25.20 1.49 2.56
N ALA A 76 -26.38 2.09 2.46
CA ALA A 76 -27.45 1.55 1.60
C ALA A 76 -27.04 1.50 0.12
N ARG A 77 -26.28 2.49 -0.38
CA ARG A 77 -25.84 2.57 -1.80
C ARG A 77 -24.93 1.40 -2.21
N SER A 78 -24.23 0.79 -1.27
CA SER A 78 -23.31 -0.34 -1.48
C SER A 78 -23.86 -1.67 -0.95
N GLY A 79 -25.19 -1.76 -0.74
CA GLY A 79 -25.87 -3.00 -0.36
C GLY A 79 -25.71 -3.38 1.11
N THR A 80 -25.44 -2.40 2.00
CA THR A 80 -25.27 -2.59 3.44
C THR A 80 -24.13 -3.55 3.83
N VAL A 81 -23.10 -3.62 2.98
CA VAL A 81 -21.91 -4.44 3.21
C VAL A 81 -20.84 -3.61 3.94
N ASP A 82 -20.11 -4.25 4.84
CA ASP A 82 -18.81 -3.76 5.34
C ASP A 82 -17.75 -4.08 4.27
N GLU A 83 -17.43 -3.10 3.42
CA GLU A 83 -16.53 -3.31 2.28
C GLU A 83 -15.10 -3.61 2.72
N ALA A 84 -14.63 -3.03 3.83
CA ALA A 84 -13.30 -3.30 4.36
C ALA A 84 -13.18 -4.76 4.83
N GLU A 85 -14.16 -5.24 5.60
CA GLU A 85 -14.23 -6.64 6.05
C GLU A 85 -14.35 -7.60 4.85
N ALA A 86 -15.23 -7.29 3.90
CA ALA A 86 -15.46 -8.13 2.73
C ALA A 86 -14.20 -8.29 1.89
N LEU A 87 -13.50 -7.18 1.57
CA LEU A 87 -12.24 -7.21 0.83
C LEU A 87 -11.13 -7.89 1.62
N GLY A 88 -11.06 -7.67 2.94
CA GLY A 88 -10.13 -8.37 3.83
C GLY A 88 -10.32 -9.90 3.75
N LYS A 89 -11.56 -10.39 3.82
CA LYS A 89 -11.91 -11.82 3.67
C LYS A 89 -11.55 -12.37 2.28
N LEU A 90 -11.91 -11.64 1.21
CA LEU A 90 -11.64 -12.05 -0.17
C LEU A 90 -10.15 -12.15 -0.50
N LEU A 91 -9.31 -11.38 0.19
CA LEU A 91 -7.87 -11.30 -0.05
C LEU A 91 -7.04 -12.05 1.02
N GLY A 92 -7.67 -12.53 2.10
CA GLY A 92 -6.98 -13.14 3.24
C GLY A 92 -6.07 -12.13 3.96
N MET A 93 -6.56 -10.90 4.16
CA MET A 93 -5.82 -9.80 4.78
C MET A 93 -6.55 -9.29 6.02
N GLU A 94 -5.80 -8.84 7.04
CA GLU A 94 -6.38 -8.02 8.11
C GLU A 94 -6.84 -6.68 7.56
N HIS A 95 -7.81 -6.07 8.22
CA HIS A 95 -8.35 -4.78 7.80
C HIS A 95 -8.57 -3.84 8.97
N ARG A 96 -8.57 -2.53 8.68
CA ARG A 96 -9.06 -1.47 9.55
C ARG A 96 -9.87 -0.49 8.72
N PHE A 97 -10.93 0.06 9.34
CA PHE A 97 -11.77 1.09 8.73
C PHE A 97 -11.62 2.40 9.49
N GLY A 98 -11.55 3.51 8.76
CA GLY A 98 -11.46 4.87 9.29
C GLY A 98 -12.65 5.71 8.84
N LYS A 99 -13.63 5.89 9.72
CA LYS A 99 -14.84 6.66 9.45
C LYS A 99 -14.56 8.13 9.19
N PHE A 100 -15.13 8.68 8.13
CA PHE A 100 -15.30 10.11 7.88
C PHE A 100 -16.59 10.62 8.53
N MET A 101 -17.72 10.03 8.16
CA MET A 101 -19.05 10.47 8.55
C MET A 101 -20.07 9.34 8.49
N ASP A 102 -21.23 9.55 9.10
CA ASP A 102 -22.43 8.74 8.88
C ASP A 102 -22.98 9.03 7.47
N PHE A 103 -23.34 7.99 6.75
CA PHE A 103 -23.83 8.15 5.38
C PHE A 103 -24.81 7.02 5.01
N GLN A 104 -26.01 7.36 4.55
CA GLN A 104 -27.04 6.44 4.07
C GLN A 104 -27.26 5.20 4.96
N GLY A 105 -27.39 5.42 6.27
CA GLY A 105 -27.64 4.36 7.26
C GLY A 105 -26.43 3.54 7.69
N GLY A 106 -25.27 3.82 7.14
CA GLY A 106 -23.98 3.27 7.49
C GLY A 106 -22.92 4.35 7.70
N GLU A 107 -21.67 4.05 7.36
CA GLU A 107 -20.53 4.95 7.51
C GLU A 107 -19.71 4.98 6.21
N TYR A 108 -19.16 6.14 5.87
CA TYR A 108 -18.29 6.36 4.73
C TYR A 108 -16.90 6.77 5.21
N GLY A 109 -15.84 6.26 4.55
CA GLY A 109 -14.48 6.55 5.00
C GLY A 109 -13.35 5.96 4.16
N LEU A 110 -12.34 5.49 4.87
CA LEU A 110 -11.12 4.85 4.36
C LEU A 110 -11.01 3.43 4.89
N ALA A 111 -10.18 2.61 4.22
CA ALA A 111 -9.71 1.38 4.83
C ALA A 111 -8.21 1.15 4.56
N VAL A 112 -7.62 0.29 5.36
CA VAL A 112 -6.30 -0.30 5.12
C VAL A 112 -6.44 -1.81 5.23
N LEU A 113 -5.83 -2.54 4.28
CA LEU A 113 -5.68 -3.98 4.34
C LEU A 113 -4.21 -4.35 4.51
N SER A 114 -3.93 -5.40 5.29
CA SER A 114 -2.56 -5.85 5.59
C SER A 114 -2.44 -7.37 5.59
N ARG A 115 -1.39 -7.91 4.94
CA ARG A 115 -0.97 -9.32 5.10
C ARG A 115 -0.22 -9.56 6.40
N PHE A 116 0.30 -8.49 7.01
CA PHE A 116 0.97 -8.55 8.30
C PHE A 116 -0.03 -8.29 9.42
N PRO A 117 0.20 -8.83 10.63
CA PRO A 117 -0.57 -8.44 11.79
C PRO A 117 -0.51 -6.93 12.00
N ILE A 118 -1.68 -6.32 12.22
CA ILE A 118 -1.80 -4.89 12.54
C ILE A 118 -1.64 -4.76 14.06
N THR A 119 -0.48 -4.25 14.49
CA THR A 119 -0.15 -4.14 15.93
C THR A 119 -0.75 -2.91 16.58
N ASP A 120 -0.98 -1.84 15.79
CA ASP A 120 -1.66 -0.62 16.25
C ASP A 120 -2.41 0.03 15.10
N SER A 121 -3.43 0.82 15.41
CA SER A 121 -4.15 1.63 14.43
C SER A 121 -4.67 2.92 15.04
N MET A 122 -4.55 4.01 14.28
CA MET A 122 -4.98 5.34 14.72
C MET A 122 -5.72 6.06 13.60
N ARG A 123 -6.85 6.65 13.95
CA ARG A 123 -7.57 7.59 13.10
C ARG A 123 -7.16 9.01 13.45
N HIS A 124 -6.54 9.72 12.51
CA HIS A 124 -6.19 11.13 12.64
C HIS A 124 -7.32 11.99 12.08
N PRO A 125 -8.11 12.68 12.91
CA PRO A 125 -9.08 13.65 12.42
C PRO A 125 -8.37 14.77 11.66
N LEU A 126 -8.94 15.18 10.53
CA LEU A 126 -8.40 16.27 9.72
C LEU A 126 -9.32 17.48 9.77
N ALA A 127 -8.78 18.65 9.45
CA ALA A 127 -9.53 19.89 9.39
C ALA A 127 -10.79 19.75 8.52
N PRO A 128 -11.89 20.44 8.89
CA PRO A 128 -13.10 20.41 8.10
C PRO A 128 -12.87 20.89 6.67
N GLY A 129 -13.55 20.23 5.73
CA GLY A 129 -13.63 20.60 4.31
C GLY A 129 -15.06 20.62 3.83
N ALA A 130 -15.29 20.30 2.56
CA ALA A 130 -16.63 20.09 2.03
C ALA A 130 -17.30 18.86 2.69
N GLU A 131 -16.50 17.87 3.03
CA GLU A 131 -16.87 16.70 3.80
C GLU A 131 -15.86 16.46 4.94
N PRO A 132 -16.29 15.85 6.07
CA PRO A 132 -15.34 15.39 7.08
C PRO A 132 -14.31 14.42 6.49
N ARG A 133 -13.07 14.53 6.92
CA ARG A 133 -11.97 13.64 6.49
C ARG A 133 -11.16 13.17 7.70
N CYS A 134 -10.51 12.05 7.55
CA CYS A 134 -9.46 11.59 8.44
C CYS A 134 -8.35 10.93 7.63
N ALA A 135 -7.19 10.70 8.23
CA ALA A 135 -6.23 9.74 7.78
C ALA A 135 -6.28 8.49 8.68
N LEU A 136 -6.08 7.32 8.12
CA LEU A 136 -6.06 6.06 8.85
C LEU A 136 -4.66 5.48 8.84
N GLU A 137 -4.01 5.49 9.99
CA GLU A 137 -2.70 4.89 10.22
C GLU A 137 -2.85 3.49 10.78
N ILE A 138 -2.04 2.56 10.28
CA ILE A 138 -1.76 1.27 10.92
C ILE A 138 -0.26 1.15 11.17
N VAL A 139 0.12 0.38 12.20
CA VAL A 139 1.51 -0.01 12.44
C VAL A 139 1.64 -1.50 12.22
N ILE A 140 2.66 -1.88 11.46
CA ILE A 140 3.03 -3.27 11.19
C ILE A 140 4.53 -3.48 11.42
N HIS A 141 4.96 -4.73 11.50
CA HIS A 141 6.37 -5.13 11.66
C HIS A 141 6.82 -6.07 10.54
N PRO A 142 7.15 -5.55 9.33
CA PRO A 142 7.42 -6.38 8.16
C PRO A 142 8.71 -7.21 8.27
N ASN A 143 9.64 -6.82 9.16
CA ASN A 143 10.92 -7.50 9.41
C ASN A 143 11.05 -8.02 10.86
N GLY A 144 9.92 -8.25 11.55
CA GLY A 144 9.89 -8.61 12.97
C GLY A 144 9.83 -7.39 13.89
N ASP A 145 9.72 -7.62 15.19
CA ASP A 145 9.31 -6.64 16.21
C ASP A 145 10.19 -5.37 16.32
N LYS A 146 11.40 -5.40 15.78
CA LYS A 146 12.35 -4.27 15.87
C LYS A 146 12.23 -3.25 14.74
N SER A 147 11.35 -3.48 13.77
CA SER A 147 11.25 -2.62 12.58
C SER A 147 9.80 -2.23 12.32
N PRO A 148 9.21 -1.35 13.17
CA PRO A 148 7.86 -0.84 12.92
C PRO A 148 7.82 0.01 11.66
N LEU A 149 6.67 -0.03 10.97
CA LEU A 149 6.33 0.79 9.83
C LEU A 149 4.91 1.33 10.00
N SER A 150 4.73 2.65 9.92
CA SER A 150 3.42 3.27 9.77
C SER A 150 3.00 3.31 8.31
N PHE A 151 1.84 2.75 8.01
CA PHE A 151 1.20 2.86 6.70
C PHE A 151 -0.12 3.61 6.85
N VAL A 152 -0.26 4.71 6.12
CA VAL A 152 -1.33 5.70 6.30
C VAL A 152 -2.13 5.84 5.03
N SER A 153 -3.42 5.48 5.07
CA SER A 153 -4.38 5.79 4.01
C SER A 153 -4.89 7.21 4.17
N ILE A 154 -4.90 7.98 3.07
CA ILE A 154 -5.42 9.35 3.05
C ILE A 154 -6.36 9.57 1.88
N HIS A 155 -7.32 10.50 2.09
CA HIS A 155 -8.19 11.04 1.05
C HIS A 155 -8.53 12.49 1.42
N ASN A 156 -7.82 13.44 0.82
CA ASN A 156 -8.00 14.85 1.09
C ASN A 156 -9.23 15.44 0.37
N ASP A 157 -9.60 16.64 0.77
CA ASP A 157 -10.71 17.38 0.16
C ASP A 157 -10.48 17.65 -1.33
N TRP A 158 -11.50 17.36 -2.15
CA TRP A 158 -11.43 17.51 -3.60
C TRP A 158 -11.78 18.92 -4.09
N THR A 159 -12.40 19.76 -3.24
CA THR A 159 -13.03 21.00 -3.67
C THR A 159 -12.08 22.20 -3.65
N LYS A 160 -11.28 22.37 -2.57
CA LYS A 160 -10.45 23.57 -2.39
C LYS A 160 -9.06 23.26 -1.86
N GLU A 161 -8.04 23.90 -2.44
CA GLU A 161 -6.66 23.80 -1.96
C GLU A 161 -6.53 24.23 -0.49
N ALA A 162 -7.26 25.27 -0.06
CA ALA A 162 -7.21 25.74 1.32
C ALA A 162 -7.64 24.65 2.34
N PHE A 163 -8.63 23.83 1.99
CA PHE A 163 -9.03 22.70 2.84
C PHE A 163 -7.95 21.63 2.88
N ARG A 164 -7.37 21.28 1.72
CA ARG A 164 -6.25 20.32 1.66
C ARG A 164 -5.04 20.79 2.47
N VAL A 165 -4.72 22.09 2.40
CA VAL A 165 -3.64 22.67 3.20
C VAL A 165 -3.90 22.53 4.70
N ALA A 166 -5.12 22.82 5.17
CA ALA A 166 -5.48 22.65 6.57
C ALA A 166 -5.45 21.17 6.99
N GLN A 167 -5.97 20.27 6.16
CA GLN A 167 -5.98 18.83 6.40
C GLN A 167 -4.56 18.27 6.48
N VAL A 168 -3.66 18.68 5.59
CA VAL A 168 -2.25 18.24 5.59
C VAL A 168 -1.52 18.77 6.83
N ASN A 169 -1.78 19.99 7.28
CA ASN A 169 -1.21 20.49 8.53
C ASN A 169 -1.63 19.64 9.74
N ASP A 170 -2.91 19.26 9.83
CA ASP A 170 -3.38 18.38 10.90
C ASP A 170 -2.77 16.97 10.80
N LEU A 171 -2.64 16.43 9.58
CA LEU A 171 -1.97 15.16 9.35
C LEU A 171 -0.51 15.20 9.84
N ILE A 172 0.25 16.22 9.44
CA ILE A 172 1.65 16.40 9.87
C ILE A 172 1.74 16.47 11.39
N LYS A 173 0.85 17.25 12.02
CA LYS A 173 0.77 17.39 13.48
C LYS A 173 0.40 16.05 14.14
N GLY A 174 -0.59 15.33 13.62
CA GLY A 174 -1.06 14.05 14.16
C GLY A 174 -0.02 12.94 14.05
N LEU A 175 0.73 12.90 12.96
CA LEU A 175 1.84 11.97 12.79
C LEU A 175 3.03 12.33 13.67
N GLY A 176 3.24 13.63 13.96
CA GLY A 176 4.36 14.11 14.77
C GLY A 176 5.73 13.58 14.29
N GLU A 177 6.67 13.49 15.20
CA GLU A 177 7.97 12.85 14.95
C GLU A 177 7.87 11.36 15.31
N ARG A 178 7.74 10.50 14.28
CA ARG A 178 7.82 9.06 14.45
C ARG A 178 9.29 8.62 14.42
N ASN A 179 9.66 7.73 15.35
CA ASN A 179 11.01 7.13 15.39
C ASN A 179 11.16 5.95 14.42
N HIS A 180 10.25 5.83 13.49
CA HIS A 180 10.21 4.76 12.48
C HIS A 180 9.66 5.28 11.15
N PRO A 181 9.89 4.55 10.06
CA PRO A 181 9.42 4.93 8.74
C PRO A 181 7.89 5.11 8.65
N VAL A 182 7.47 6.07 7.82
CA VAL A 182 6.05 6.35 7.53
C VAL A 182 5.84 6.35 6.02
N VAL A 183 4.81 5.66 5.56
CA VAL A 183 4.32 5.71 4.19
C VAL A 183 2.93 6.33 4.17
N LEU A 184 2.75 7.41 3.42
CA LEU A 184 1.43 7.95 3.06
C LEU A 184 1.03 7.36 1.71
N ALA A 185 -0.23 6.95 1.57
CA ALA A 185 -0.76 6.34 0.36
C ALA A 185 -2.22 6.75 0.13
N GLY A 186 -2.59 7.10 -1.08
CA GLY A 186 -3.98 7.35 -1.43
C GLY A 186 -4.22 8.53 -2.37
N ASP A 187 -5.44 9.04 -2.31
CA ASP A 187 -5.94 10.17 -3.09
C ASP A 187 -5.71 11.48 -2.34
N PHE A 188 -4.72 12.24 -2.80
CA PHE A 188 -4.39 13.54 -2.21
C PHE A 188 -5.28 14.67 -2.75
N ASN A 189 -6.03 14.40 -3.82
CA ASN A 189 -6.81 15.41 -4.55
C ASN A 189 -6.01 16.66 -4.91
N ALA A 190 -4.69 16.53 -5.02
CA ALA A 190 -3.72 17.59 -5.25
C ALA A 190 -2.87 17.25 -6.46
N ARG A 191 -2.59 18.26 -7.30
CA ARG A 191 -1.72 18.13 -8.46
C ARG A 191 -0.27 18.45 -8.10
N PRO A 192 0.72 17.97 -8.88
CA PRO A 192 2.11 18.34 -8.69
C PRO A 192 2.27 19.86 -8.59
N GLY A 193 2.93 20.32 -7.52
CA GLY A 193 3.15 21.75 -7.24
C GLY A 193 2.10 22.42 -6.36
N ASP A 194 0.99 21.75 -6.01
CA ASP A 194 0.00 22.27 -5.06
C ASP A 194 0.63 22.48 -3.67
N LYS A 195 0.11 23.49 -2.94
CA LYS A 195 0.66 23.87 -1.62
C LYS A 195 0.59 22.75 -0.60
N SER A 196 -0.48 21.96 -0.62
CA SER A 196 -0.65 20.82 0.29
C SER A 196 0.45 19.78 0.11
N LEU A 197 0.88 19.47 -1.12
CA LEU A 197 1.99 18.57 -1.39
C LEU A 197 3.33 19.17 -0.98
N LYS A 198 3.56 20.48 -1.23
CA LYS A 198 4.77 21.19 -0.77
C LYS A 198 4.93 21.19 0.76
N LEU A 199 3.82 21.23 1.50
CA LEU A 199 3.85 21.12 2.96
C LEU A 199 4.33 19.74 3.41
N LEU A 200 3.91 18.67 2.74
CA LEU A 200 4.40 17.31 3.02
C LEU A 200 5.90 17.19 2.70
N GLU A 201 6.35 17.76 1.58
CA GLU A 201 7.78 17.80 1.23
C GLU A 201 8.58 18.57 2.31
N ALA A 202 8.08 19.73 2.76
CA ALA A 202 8.69 20.49 3.86
C ALA A 202 8.72 19.71 5.18
N ALA A 203 7.73 18.81 5.42
CA ALA A 203 7.69 17.87 6.53
C ALA A 203 8.51 16.59 6.28
N LYS A 204 9.43 16.63 5.30
CA LYS A 204 10.37 15.55 4.93
C LYS A 204 9.74 14.30 4.34
N PHE A 205 8.53 14.40 3.80
CA PHE A 205 7.97 13.34 2.96
C PHE A 205 8.51 13.46 1.53
N ALA A 206 8.99 12.36 0.98
CA ALA A 206 9.46 12.29 -0.40
C ALA A 206 8.50 11.46 -1.25
N PHE A 207 8.20 11.91 -2.46
CA PHE A 207 7.40 11.15 -3.41
C PHE A 207 8.13 9.87 -3.86
N ILE A 208 7.35 8.80 -4.05
CA ILE A 208 7.78 7.70 -4.90
C ILE A 208 7.37 8.06 -6.33
N ASP A 209 8.38 8.23 -7.19
CA ASP A 209 8.19 8.73 -8.54
C ASP A 209 7.34 7.77 -9.40
N LYS A 210 6.33 8.30 -10.07
CA LYS A 210 5.51 7.61 -11.07
C LYS A 210 5.61 8.24 -12.46
N LYS A 211 6.66 9.08 -12.67
CA LYS A 211 6.99 9.70 -13.97
C LYS A 211 5.84 10.50 -14.57
N GLY A 212 5.08 11.18 -13.71
CA GLY A 212 3.94 11.99 -14.12
C GLY A 212 2.73 11.19 -14.64
N ALA A 213 2.69 9.88 -14.38
CA ALA A 213 1.55 9.05 -14.78
C ALA A 213 0.28 9.47 -14.03
N LYS A 214 -0.80 9.62 -14.79
CA LYS A 214 -2.08 10.12 -14.31
C LYS A 214 -2.98 8.95 -13.87
N THR A 215 -3.90 9.22 -12.94
CA THR A 215 -4.73 8.19 -12.31
C THR A 215 -6.23 8.40 -12.47
N PHE A 216 -6.66 9.64 -12.74
CA PHE A 216 -8.09 10.01 -12.84
C PHE A 216 -8.39 10.79 -14.12
N PRO A 217 -9.59 10.61 -14.75
CA PRO A 217 -10.50 9.48 -14.56
C PRO A 217 -9.95 8.19 -15.17
N SER A 218 -10.35 7.03 -14.65
CA SER A 218 -9.77 5.73 -15.02
C SER A 218 -9.83 5.37 -16.50
N PRO A 219 -10.92 5.65 -17.26
CA PRO A 219 -10.97 5.28 -18.68
C PRO A 219 -9.90 6.00 -19.51
N GLU A 220 -9.69 7.29 -19.24
CA GLU A 220 -8.73 8.16 -19.93
C GLU A 220 -8.13 9.14 -18.93
N PRO A 221 -7.04 8.78 -18.22
CA PRO A 221 -6.49 9.60 -17.16
C PRO A 221 -5.97 10.95 -17.64
N ARG A 222 -6.39 12.03 -16.95
CA ARG A 222 -6.05 13.42 -17.28
C ARG A 222 -5.35 14.15 -16.14
N VAL A 223 -5.53 13.66 -14.89
CA VAL A 223 -4.93 14.28 -13.70
C VAL A 223 -4.16 13.26 -12.87
N GLU A 224 -3.15 13.76 -12.22
CA GLU A 224 -2.28 13.05 -11.29
C GLU A 224 -2.62 13.51 -9.88
N ILE A 225 -3.28 12.66 -9.08
CA ILE A 225 -3.79 13.00 -7.74
C ILE A 225 -3.57 11.91 -6.69
N ASP A 226 -3.25 10.70 -7.11
CA ASP A 226 -2.94 9.57 -6.21
C ASP A 226 -1.43 9.39 -6.09
N TYR A 227 -0.91 9.23 -4.86
CA TYR A 227 0.53 9.16 -4.61
C TYR A 227 0.89 8.18 -3.49
N PHE A 228 2.16 7.77 -3.50
CA PHE A 228 2.89 7.31 -2.34
C PHE A 228 3.93 8.36 -1.95
N MET A 229 4.02 8.65 -0.65
CA MET A 229 5.10 9.46 -0.10
C MET A 229 5.69 8.75 1.11
N THR A 230 7.01 8.86 1.30
CA THR A 230 7.75 8.20 2.39
C THR A 230 8.50 9.20 3.24
N ARG A 231 8.59 8.95 4.54
CA ARG A 231 9.41 9.69 5.49
C ARG A 231 10.21 8.70 6.36
N GLY A 232 11.46 9.05 6.68
CA GLY A 232 12.32 8.19 7.50
C GLY A 232 12.87 6.97 6.75
N MET A 233 12.94 7.03 5.42
CA MET A 233 13.49 5.95 4.57
C MET A 233 14.58 6.49 3.65
N THR A 234 15.59 5.65 3.40
CA THR A 234 16.58 5.86 2.33
C THR A 234 16.59 4.64 1.43
N PHE A 235 16.80 4.87 0.14
CA PHE A 235 16.80 3.81 -0.88
C PHE A 235 18.10 3.88 -1.68
N LYS A 236 18.84 2.78 -1.78
CA LYS A 236 19.99 2.66 -2.69
C LYS A 236 19.57 2.84 -4.13
N THR A 237 18.44 2.25 -4.49
CA THR A 237 17.76 2.45 -5.78
C THR A 237 16.36 2.96 -5.46
N PRO A 238 16.00 4.18 -5.90
CA PRO A 238 14.68 4.72 -5.65
C PRO A 238 13.59 3.78 -6.19
N PRO A 239 12.58 3.44 -5.37
CA PRO A 239 11.44 2.67 -5.86
C PRO A 239 10.65 3.48 -6.88
N LEU A 240 10.02 2.78 -7.82
CA LEU A 240 9.12 3.40 -8.78
C LEU A 240 7.67 3.05 -8.44
N CYS A 241 6.81 4.01 -8.63
CA CYS A 241 5.37 3.81 -8.60
C CYS A 241 4.86 3.55 -10.02
N THR A 242 3.97 2.56 -10.16
CA THR A 242 3.30 2.24 -11.41
C THR A 242 1.80 2.52 -11.28
N VAL A 243 1.18 2.95 -12.38
CA VAL A 243 -0.28 3.05 -12.51
C VAL A 243 -0.76 1.83 -13.28
N HIS A 244 -1.64 1.04 -12.68
CA HIS A 244 -2.23 -0.12 -13.32
C HIS A 244 -3.36 0.30 -14.27
N ASP A 245 -3.41 -0.27 -15.50
CA ASP A 245 -4.39 0.11 -16.54
C ASP A 245 -5.78 -0.49 -16.27
N GLU A 246 -6.33 -0.24 -15.09
CA GLU A 246 -7.70 -0.62 -14.75
C GLU A 246 -8.67 0.51 -15.11
N ARG A 247 -9.66 0.22 -15.96
CA ARG A 247 -10.55 1.23 -16.54
C ARG A 247 -11.99 1.15 -16.07
N MET A 248 -12.38 0.01 -15.44
CA MET A 248 -13.77 -0.32 -15.19
C MET A 248 -14.14 -0.42 -13.73
N ALA A 249 -13.23 -0.91 -12.86
CA ALA A 249 -13.55 -1.26 -11.49
C ALA A 249 -13.80 -0.04 -10.59
N SER A 250 -13.22 1.13 -10.92
CA SER A 250 -13.45 2.42 -10.25
C SER A 250 -13.24 3.55 -11.24
N ASP A 251 -13.50 4.81 -10.86
CA ASP A 251 -13.14 6.00 -11.63
C ASP A 251 -11.69 6.46 -11.41
N HIS A 252 -10.95 5.86 -10.47
CA HIS A 252 -9.50 5.98 -10.36
C HIS A 252 -8.80 4.73 -10.87
N ARG A 253 -7.56 4.87 -11.30
CA ARG A 253 -6.64 3.75 -11.52
C ARG A 253 -5.85 3.47 -10.26
N PRO A 254 -5.66 2.19 -9.85
CA PRO A 254 -4.82 1.88 -8.72
C PRO A 254 -3.36 2.19 -9.03
N ILE A 255 -2.63 2.61 -8.01
CA ILE A 255 -1.18 2.78 -8.04
C ILE A 255 -0.51 1.71 -7.19
N ALA A 256 0.66 1.25 -7.64
CA ALA A 256 1.42 0.22 -6.95
C ALA A 256 2.91 0.55 -6.90
N THR A 257 3.57 0.16 -5.81
CA THR A 257 5.02 0.23 -5.65
C THR A 257 5.55 -0.96 -4.86
N ALA A 258 6.86 -1.19 -4.92
CA ALA A 258 7.54 -2.20 -4.10
C ALA A 258 8.73 -1.54 -3.39
N LEU A 259 8.72 -1.59 -2.06
CA LEU A 259 9.80 -1.10 -1.23
C LEU A 259 10.76 -2.24 -0.90
N PRO A 260 12.10 -2.06 -0.98
CA PRO A 260 13.05 -3.09 -0.56
C PRO A 260 12.94 -3.34 0.94
N LEU A 261 13.12 -4.61 1.34
CA LEU A 261 13.23 -5.02 2.74
C LEU A 261 14.65 -5.61 2.97
N PRO A 262 15.29 -5.36 4.13
CA PRO A 262 14.82 -4.53 5.23
C PRO A 262 14.71 -3.05 4.83
N LEU A 263 13.79 -2.32 5.47
CA LEU A 263 13.74 -0.87 5.35
C LEU A 263 15.00 -0.31 6.05
N GLU A 264 15.81 0.46 5.34
CA GLU A 264 16.98 1.11 5.93
C GLU A 264 16.51 2.40 6.61
N ASP A 265 16.75 2.52 7.92
CA ASP A 265 16.51 3.74 8.69
C ASP A 265 17.51 4.82 8.26
N LYS A 266 17.10 6.08 8.38
CA LYS A 266 17.92 7.24 8.03
C LYS A 266 18.79 7.66 9.20
#